data_2bfefb2441bf76ad74362ddf34f47422
#
_entry.id   2bfefb2441bf76ad74362ddf34f47422
#
_cell.length_a   1.000
_cell.length_b   1.000
_cell.length_c   1.000
_cell.angle_alpha   90.00
_cell.angle_beta   90.00
_cell.angle_gamma   90.00
#
_symmetry.space_group_name_H-M   'P 1'
#
loop_
_entity.id
_entity.type
_entity.pdbx_description
1 polymer ?
#
loop_
_entity_poly.entity_id
_entity_poly.type
_entity_poly.pdbx_seq_one_letter_code
_entity_poly.pdbx_strand_id
1 'polypeptide(L)'
;MKEKTRKNVYKAFIGEAKAYFRLAAFAQRAEEEEFPQIAHLFRAIAQAEHVHAISHLKLLEDIIVRDSDTNLRESFNREKTVTDNIYPELIKVAEAEGERRALITFSHARDAEEVHLKLYEIALINTMNEKDTEYYVCSVCGYVVEKSLPDKCPICGVKQDKFRQIV
;
A
#
# COMPACT_ATOMS: atom_id res chain seq x y z
N MET A 1 -17.03 20.92 8.45
CA MET A 1 -15.72 21.63 8.51
C MET A 1 -15.64 22.66 7.41
N LYS A 2 -15.02 23.85 7.64
CA LYS A 2 -14.80 24.88 6.61
C LYS A 2 -13.77 24.38 5.57
N GLU A 3 -13.93 24.76 4.30
CA GLU A 3 -13.13 24.27 3.18
C GLU A 3 -11.60 24.44 3.37
N LYS A 4 -11.16 25.62 3.83
CA LYS A 4 -9.73 25.87 4.09
C LYS A 4 -9.16 24.94 5.16
N THR A 5 -9.91 24.71 6.25
CA THR A 5 -9.49 23.76 7.30
C THR A 5 -9.43 22.33 6.78
N ARG A 6 -10.40 21.93 5.95
CA ARG A 6 -10.43 20.62 5.31
C ARG A 6 -9.19 20.37 4.44
N LYS A 7 -8.83 21.34 3.61
CA LYS A 7 -7.59 21.28 2.80
C LYS A 7 -6.34 21.16 3.69
N ASN A 8 -6.32 21.86 4.84
CA ASN A 8 -5.21 21.76 5.78
C ASN A 8 -5.14 20.40 6.46
N VAL A 9 -6.27 19.82 6.86
CA VAL A 9 -6.34 18.47 7.44
C VAL A 9 -5.84 17.43 6.43
N TYR A 10 -6.27 17.52 5.17
CA TYR A 10 -5.77 16.64 4.12
C TYR A 10 -4.26 16.79 3.90
N LYS A 11 -3.74 18.03 3.88
CA LYS A 11 -2.31 18.30 3.77
C LYS A 11 -1.52 17.73 4.94
N ALA A 12 -2.03 17.85 6.16
CA ALA A 12 -1.44 17.25 7.34
C ALA A 12 -1.41 15.71 7.23
N PHE A 13 -2.54 15.08 6.91
CA PHE A 13 -2.59 13.64 6.65
C PHE A 13 -1.51 13.16 5.68
N ILE A 14 -1.38 13.81 4.53
CA ILE A 14 -0.34 13.43 3.53
C ILE A 14 1.08 13.63 4.08
N GLY A 15 1.30 14.68 4.87
CA GLY A 15 2.59 14.93 5.53
C GLY A 15 3.00 13.80 6.46
N GLU A 16 2.11 13.42 7.37
CA GLU A 16 2.35 12.37 8.36
C GLU A 16 2.43 10.98 7.73
N ALA A 17 1.59 10.67 6.75
CA ALA A 17 1.67 9.41 6.00
C ALA A 17 3.04 9.25 5.32
N LYS A 18 3.55 10.30 4.67
CA LYS A 18 4.91 10.29 4.08
C LYS A 18 5.99 10.18 5.15
N ALA A 19 5.84 10.82 6.31
CA ALA A 19 6.78 10.74 7.41
C ALA A 19 6.87 9.31 7.95
N TYR A 20 5.72 8.64 8.16
CA TYR A 20 5.67 7.25 8.57
C TYR A 20 6.54 6.34 7.70
N PHE A 21 6.30 6.32 6.39
CA PHE A 21 7.06 5.45 5.47
C PHE A 21 8.54 5.82 5.38
N ARG A 22 8.87 7.11 5.39
CA ARG A 22 10.26 7.58 5.39
C ARG A 22 11.02 7.14 6.65
N LEU A 23 10.40 7.29 7.83
CA LEU A 23 11.02 6.89 9.09
C LEU A 23 11.15 5.36 9.22
N ALA A 24 10.20 4.60 8.68
CA ALA A 24 10.32 3.14 8.59
C ALA A 24 11.54 2.73 7.73
N ALA A 25 11.76 3.39 6.60
CA ALA A 25 12.94 3.15 5.77
C ALA A 25 14.24 3.59 6.47
N PHE A 26 14.23 4.70 7.22
CA PHE A 26 15.37 5.14 8.01
C PHE A 26 15.71 4.17 9.13
N ALA A 27 14.69 3.55 9.77
CA ALA A 27 14.90 2.53 10.77
C ALA A 27 15.61 1.29 10.18
N GLN A 28 15.17 0.84 9.00
CA GLN A 28 15.82 -0.26 8.29
C GLN A 28 17.27 0.08 7.97
N ARG A 29 17.53 1.29 7.45
CA ARG A 29 18.89 1.73 7.14
C ARG A 29 19.79 1.80 8.38
N ALA A 30 19.27 2.29 9.50
CA ALA A 30 20.01 2.32 10.76
C ALA A 30 20.35 0.93 11.31
N GLU A 31 19.48 -0.09 11.08
CA GLU A 31 19.80 -1.48 11.38
C GLU A 31 20.94 -2.02 10.51
N GLU A 32 20.90 -1.76 9.20
CA GLU A 32 21.96 -2.15 8.25
C GLU A 32 23.31 -1.50 8.61
N GLU A 33 23.29 -0.33 9.21
CA GLU A 33 24.46 0.41 9.68
C GLU A 33 24.88 0.08 11.13
N GLU A 34 24.22 -0.92 11.76
CA GLU A 34 24.49 -1.39 13.12
C GLU A 34 24.23 -0.31 14.21
N PHE A 35 23.23 0.57 13.99
CA PHE A 35 22.75 1.56 14.98
C PHE A 35 21.37 1.19 15.56
N PRO A 36 21.24 0.12 16.36
CA PRO A 36 19.94 -0.40 16.81
C PRO A 36 19.13 0.59 17.65
N GLN A 37 19.80 1.48 18.42
CA GLN A 37 19.11 2.50 19.23
C GLN A 37 18.48 3.59 18.34
N ILE A 38 19.17 3.98 17.26
CA ILE A 38 18.64 4.94 16.28
C ILE A 38 17.48 4.29 15.50
N ALA A 39 17.63 3.03 15.08
CA ALA A 39 16.56 2.27 14.44
C ALA A 39 15.31 2.18 15.33
N HIS A 40 15.50 1.91 16.63
CA HIS A 40 14.40 1.88 17.60
C HIS A 40 13.69 3.24 17.72
N LEU A 41 14.44 4.33 17.82
CA LEU A 41 13.87 5.68 17.86
C LEU A 41 13.05 5.98 16.59
N PHE A 42 13.58 5.68 15.40
CA PHE A 42 12.87 5.89 14.15
C PHE A 42 11.56 5.08 14.09
N ARG A 43 11.56 3.82 14.54
CA ARG A 43 10.34 3.01 14.64
C ARG A 43 9.31 3.61 15.59
N ALA A 44 9.73 4.10 16.75
CA ALA A 44 8.84 4.72 17.72
C ALA A 44 8.17 5.98 17.15
N ILE A 45 8.97 6.86 16.52
CA ILE A 45 8.43 8.08 15.91
C ILE A 45 7.54 7.74 14.71
N ALA A 46 7.93 6.75 13.87
CA ALA A 46 7.06 6.30 12.78
C ALA A 46 5.67 5.89 13.28
N GLN A 47 5.57 5.15 14.39
CA GLN A 47 4.28 4.79 14.98
C GLN A 47 3.49 6.03 15.47
N ALA A 48 4.14 7.06 15.99
CA ALA A 48 3.49 8.32 16.34
C ALA A 48 2.90 9.00 15.09
N GLU A 49 3.66 9.07 13.99
CA GLU A 49 3.19 9.67 12.73
C GLU A 49 2.02 8.88 12.10
N HIS A 50 2.03 7.55 12.24
CA HIS A 50 0.88 6.73 11.86
C HIS A 50 -0.39 7.13 12.64
N VAL A 51 -0.29 7.31 13.97
CA VAL A 51 -1.41 7.76 14.81
C VAL A 51 -1.92 9.14 14.38
N HIS A 52 -1.01 10.08 14.09
CA HIS A 52 -1.36 11.41 13.59
C HIS A 52 -2.09 11.32 12.24
N ALA A 53 -1.56 10.56 11.29
CA ALA A 53 -2.18 10.36 9.97
C ALA A 53 -3.60 9.81 10.08
N ILE A 54 -3.81 8.75 10.87
CA ILE A 54 -5.14 8.17 11.11
C ILE A 54 -6.07 9.17 11.78
N SER A 55 -5.58 9.96 12.74
CA SER A 55 -6.38 10.98 13.43
C SER A 55 -6.86 12.09 12.48
N HIS A 56 -6.00 12.52 11.57
CA HIS A 56 -6.37 13.49 10.53
C HIS A 56 -7.35 12.88 9.52
N LEU A 57 -7.15 11.62 9.14
CA LEU A 57 -8.02 10.93 8.19
C LEU A 57 -9.45 10.78 8.74
N LYS A 58 -9.61 10.48 10.03
CA LYS A 58 -10.90 10.42 10.70
C LYS A 58 -11.70 11.75 10.62
N LEU A 59 -11.01 12.89 10.58
CA LEU A 59 -11.68 14.18 10.37
C LEU A 59 -12.19 14.39 8.94
N LEU A 60 -11.87 13.46 8.02
CA LEU A 60 -12.27 13.45 6.62
C LEU A 60 -13.22 12.28 6.29
N GLU A 61 -13.86 11.69 7.30
CA GLU A 61 -14.75 10.52 7.14
C GLU A 61 -15.84 10.73 6.09
N ASP A 62 -16.45 11.91 6.02
CA ASP A 62 -17.49 12.21 5.02
C ASP A 62 -16.99 12.24 3.57
N ILE A 63 -15.66 12.19 3.35
CA ILE A 63 -15.05 12.43 2.03
C ILE A 63 -14.14 11.29 1.61
N ILE A 64 -13.32 10.77 2.53
CA ILE A 64 -12.25 9.79 2.21
C ILE A 64 -12.55 8.43 2.82
N VAL A 65 -13.05 8.38 4.06
CA VAL A 65 -13.36 7.14 4.77
C VAL A 65 -14.88 7.09 4.98
N ARG A 66 -15.59 6.65 3.94
CA ARG A 66 -17.05 6.57 3.95
C ARG A 66 -17.53 5.17 4.42
N ASP A 67 -18.75 4.78 4.09
CA ASP A 67 -19.24 3.42 4.31
C ASP A 67 -18.44 2.37 3.55
N SER A 68 -18.49 1.12 3.97
CA SER A 68 -17.67 0.04 3.43
C SER A 68 -17.93 -0.22 1.94
N ASP A 69 -19.19 -0.15 1.47
CA ASP A 69 -19.50 -0.36 0.05
C ASP A 69 -18.88 0.76 -0.82
N THR A 70 -19.03 2.00 -0.38
CA THR A 70 -18.43 3.15 -1.06
C THR A 70 -16.91 3.07 -1.08
N ASN A 71 -16.27 2.73 0.06
CA ASN A 71 -14.82 2.59 0.15
C ASN A 71 -14.31 1.47 -0.76
N LEU A 72 -15.03 0.34 -0.82
CA LEU A 72 -14.68 -0.79 -1.68
C LEU A 72 -14.75 -0.41 -3.17
N ARG A 73 -15.81 0.29 -3.60
CA ARG A 73 -15.94 0.81 -4.97
C ARG A 73 -14.86 1.82 -5.34
N GLU A 74 -14.52 2.70 -4.42
CA GLU A 74 -13.45 3.67 -4.65
C GLU A 74 -12.08 3.00 -4.74
N SER A 75 -11.81 1.99 -3.90
CA SER A 75 -10.60 1.20 -3.98
C SER A 75 -10.49 0.49 -5.32
N PHE A 76 -11.56 -0.19 -5.77
CA PHE A 76 -11.62 -0.80 -7.11
C PHE A 76 -11.32 0.21 -8.23
N ASN A 77 -11.99 1.36 -8.23
CA ASN A 77 -11.78 2.40 -9.25
C ASN A 77 -10.36 2.99 -9.21
N ARG A 78 -9.79 3.08 -8.01
CA ARG A 78 -8.42 3.56 -7.82
C ARG A 78 -7.41 2.57 -8.39
N GLU A 79 -7.51 1.29 -8.05
CA GLU A 79 -6.64 0.24 -8.59
C GLU A 79 -6.73 0.17 -10.12
N LYS A 80 -7.95 0.27 -10.66
CA LYS A 80 -8.16 0.33 -12.12
C LYS A 80 -7.41 1.51 -12.75
N THR A 81 -7.52 2.69 -12.17
CA THR A 81 -6.82 3.90 -12.69
C THR A 81 -5.30 3.75 -12.60
N VAL A 82 -4.81 3.20 -11.51
CA VAL A 82 -3.38 3.00 -11.25
C VAL A 82 -2.80 1.99 -12.24
N THR A 83 -3.50 0.88 -12.44
CA THR A 83 -3.09 -0.20 -13.35
C THR A 83 -3.16 0.22 -14.81
N ASP A 84 -4.27 0.84 -15.22
CA ASP A 84 -4.52 1.15 -16.63
C ASP A 84 -3.77 2.41 -17.12
N ASN A 85 -3.50 3.36 -16.24
CA ASN A 85 -2.99 4.67 -16.66
C ASN A 85 -1.67 5.05 -15.99
N ILE A 86 -1.56 4.92 -14.65
CA ILE A 86 -0.42 5.48 -13.92
C ILE A 86 0.84 4.64 -14.15
N TYR A 87 0.81 3.35 -13.83
CA TYR A 87 1.98 2.49 -13.99
C TYR A 87 2.47 2.36 -15.43
N PRO A 88 1.62 2.24 -16.47
CA PRO A 88 2.09 2.21 -17.85
C PRO A 88 2.93 3.45 -18.24
N GLU A 89 2.54 4.64 -17.76
CA GLU A 89 3.32 5.85 -18.02
C GLU A 89 4.66 5.86 -17.26
N LEU A 90 4.66 5.46 -15.97
CA LEU A 90 5.88 5.36 -15.18
C LEU A 90 6.87 4.33 -15.77
N ILE A 91 6.37 3.18 -16.20
CA ILE A 91 7.15 2.12 -16.84
C ILE A 91 7.78 2.64 -18.14
N LYS A 92 6.98 3.29 -18.99
CA LYS A 92 7.44 3.86 -20.26
C LYS A 92 8.59 4.86 -20.06
N VAL A 93 8.50 5.73 -19.06
CA VAL A 93 9.56 6.70 -18.74
C VAL A 93 10.81 5.98 -18.24
N ALA A 94 10.67 5.05 -17.27
CA ALA A 94 11.80 4.30 -16.74
C ALA A 94 12.52 3.48 -17.80
N GLU A 95 11.79 2.92 -18.76
CA GLU A 95 12.34 2.19 -19.92
C GLU A 95 13.10 3.12 -20.86
N ALA A 96 12.52 4.28 -21.20
CA ALA A 96 13.14 5.27 -22.07
C ALA A 96 14.44 5.87 -21.48
N GLU A 97 14.49 6.01 -20.15
CA GLU A 97 15.65 6.53 -19.42
C GLU A 97 16.67 5.44 -19.04
N GLY A 98 16.37 4.15 -19.29
CA GLY A 98 17.23 3.02 -18.96
C GLY A 98 17.32 2.71 -17.46
N GLU A 99 16.36 3.20 -16.66
CA GLU A 99 16.31 3.06 -15.20
C GLU A 99 15.78 1.68 -14.79
N ARG A 100 16.61 0.65 -14.97
CA ARG A 100 16.24 -0.77 -14.78
C ARG A 100 15.61 -1.08 -13.42
N ARG A 101 16.11 -0.48 -12.32
CA ARG A 101 15.58 -0.73 -10.97
C ARG A 101 14.18 -0.19 -10.81
N ALA A 102 13.92 1.02 -11.31
CA ALA A 102 12.60 1.64 -11.33
C ALA A 102 11.64 0.82 -12.20
N LEU A 103 12.08 0.43 -13.41
CA LEU A 103 11.31 -0.41 -14.33
C LEU A 103 10.84 -1.72 -13.66
N ILE A 104 11.73 -2.44 -12.97
CA ILE A 104 11.37 -3.67 -12.26
C ILE A 104 10.36 -3.39 -11.15
N THR A 105 10.59 -2.35 -10.33
CA THR A 105 9.70 -2.00 -9.21
C THR A 105 8.32 -1.60 -9.70
N PHE A 106 8.24 -0.77 -10.74
CA PHE A 106 6.95 -0.34 -11.33
C PHE A 106 6.20 -1.49 -11.99
N SER A 107 6.91 -2.38 -12.69
CA SER A 107 6.29 -3.56 -13.31
C SER A 107 5.74 -4.51 -12.26
N HIS A 108 6.51 -4.81 -11.20
CA HIS A 108 6.04 -5.66 -10.11
C HIS A 108 4.84 -5.05 -9.37
N ALA A 109 4.85 -3.74 -9.15
CA ALA A 109 3.72 -3.06 -8.50
C ALA A 109 2.48 -3.13 -9.40
N ARG A 110 2.57 -2.77 -10.69
CA ARG A 110 1.45 -2.88 -11.64
C ARG A 110 0.84 -4.29 -11.65
N ASP A 111 1.68 -5.32 -11.72
CA ASP A 111 1.22 -6.71 -11.79
C ASP A 111 0.54 -7.14 -10.47
N ALA A 112 0.98 -6.59 -9.32
CA ALA A 112 0.31 -6.79 -8.03
C ALA A 112 -1.04 -6.06 -7.97
N GLU A 113 -1.11 -4.80 -8.47
CA GLU A 113 -2.35 -4.03 -8.51
C GLU A 113 -3.42 -4.67 -9.42
N GLU A 114 -3.02 -5.36 -10.50
CA GLU A 114 -3.96 -6.16 -11.30
C GLU A 114 -4.62 -7.30 -10.49
N VAL A 115 -3.90 -7.86 -9.53
CA VAL A 115 -4.46 -8.89 -8.63
C VAL A 115 -5.35 -8.24 -7.58
N HIS A 116 -4.97 -7.11 -7.01
CA HIS A 116 -5.79 -6.35 -6.07
C HIS A 116 -7.12 -5.94 -6.73
N LEU A 117 -7.08 -5.48 -7.98
CA LEU A 117 -8.28 -5.15 -8.76
C LEU A 117 -9.25 -6.33 -8.84
N LYS A 118 -8.76 -7.54 -9.11
CA LYS A 118 -9.58 -8.76 -9.15
C LYS A 118 -10.15 -9.12 -7.78
N LEU A 119 -9.38 -8.95 -6.70
CA LEU A 119 -9.86 -9.18 -5.34
C LEU A 119 -10.99 -8.22 -4.97
N TYR A 120 -10.84 -6.93 -5.30
CA TYR A 120 -11.91 -5.94 -5.10
C TYR A 120 -13.16 -6.25 -5.96
N GLU A 121 -12.98 -6.69 -7.20
CA GLU A 121 -14.10 -7.10 -8.06
C GLU A 121 -14.88 -8.27 -7.46
N ILE A 122 -14.16 -9.29 -6.96
CA ILE A 122 -14.77 -10.44 -6.28
C ILE A 122 -15.52 -9.99 -5.01
N ALA A 123 -14.92 -9.13 -4.20
CA ALA A 123 -15.54 -8.58 -2.99
C ALA A 123 -16.81 -7.79 -3.31
N LEU A 124 -16.80 -6.97 -4.38
CA LEU A 124 -17.98 -6.22 -4.84
C LEU A 124 -19.14 -7.12 -5.29
N ILE A 125 -18.84 -8.26 -5.88
CA ILE A 125 -19.85 -9.24 -6.32
C ILE A 125 -20.40 -10.01 -5.11
N ASN A 126 -19.57 -10.31 -4.11
CA ASN A 126 -19.88 -11.21 -3.00
C ASN A 126 -20.17 -10.52 -1.67
N THR A 127 -20.37 -9.21 -1.64
CA THR A 127 -20.54 -8.38 -0.41
C THR A 127 -21.56 -8.93 0.59
N MET A 128 -22.47 -9.80 0.21
CA MET A 128 -23.47 -10.42 1.08
C MET A 128 -23.16 -11.88 1.47
N ASN A 129 -22.10 -12.46 0.93
CA ASN A 129 -21.75 -13.89 1.11
C ASN A 129 -20.28 -14.09 1.50
N GLU A 130 -19.66 -13.12 2.15
CA GLU A 130 -18.27 -13.24 2.53
C GLU A 130 -18.04 -14.45 3.44
N LYS A 131 -17.25 -15.39 2.92
CA LYS A 131 -16.65 -16.45 3.74
C LYS A 131 -15.35 -15.87 4.28
N ASP A 132 -15.15 -16.08 5.57
CA ASP A 132 -13.87 -15.83 6.21
C ASP A 132 -12.75 -16.47 5.38
N THR A 133 -11.75 -15.68 5.02
CA THR A 133 -10.65 -16.13 4.18
C THR A 133 -9.31 -15.61 4.73
N GLU A 134 -8.28 -16.39 4.55
CA GLU A 134 -6.92 -16.00 4.93
C GLU A 134 -6.27 -15.26 3.77
N TYR A 135 -5.64 -14.13 4.07
CA TYR A 135 -4.84 -13.36 3.12
C TYR A 135 -3.38 -13.40 3.45
N TYR A 136 -2.54 -13.50 2.43
CA TYR A 136 -1.09 -13.44 2.55
C TYR A 136 -0.54 -12.41 1.57
N VAL A 137 0.43 -11.61 2.02
CA VAL A 137 1.04 -10.54 1.23
C VAL A 137 2.52 -10.80 1.02
N CYS A 138 2.97 -10.78 -0.21
CA CYS A 138 4.39 -10.82 -0.54
C CYS A 138 5.07 -9.53 -0.09
N SER A 139 6.05 -9.64 0.82
CA SER A 139 6.77 -8.48 1.37
C SER A 139 7.72 -7.79 0.38
N VAL A 140 7.86 -8.31 -0.85
CA VAL A 140 8.75 -7.78 -1.88
C VAL A 140 8.01 -6.98 -2.96
N CYS A 141 6.86 -7.49 -3.44
CA CYS A 141 6.13 -6.86 -4.55
C CYS A 141 4.68 -6.48 -4.21
N GLY A 142 4.18 -6.82 -3.01
CA GLY A 142 2.81 -6.52 -2.62
C GLY A 142 1.75 -7.48 -3.16
N TYR A 143 2.12 -8.53 -3.93
CA TYR A 143 1.15 -9.54 -4.40
C TYR A 143 0.36 -10.13 -3.23
N VAL A 144 -0.96 -10.17 -3.37
CA VAL A 144 -1.90 -10.72 -2.39
C VAL A 144 -2.46 -12.04 -2.90
N VAL A 145 -2.49 -13.05 -2.04
CA VAL A 145 -3.09 -14.35 -2.32
C VAL A 145 -4.03 -14.78 -1.20
N GLU A 146 -5.12 -15.46 -1.57
CA GLU A 146 -6.09 -16.05 -0.64
C GLU A 146 -5.79 -17.53 -0.37
N LYS A 147 -6.09 -17.99 0.83
CA LYS A 147 -6.15 -19.38 1.31
C LYS A 147 -4.86 -20.17 1.29
N SER A 148 -4.11 -20.20 0.20
CA SER A 148 -2.92 -21.04 0.08
C SER A 148 -1.75 -20.30 -0.53
N LEU A 149 -0.59 -20.42 0.09
CA LEU A 149 0.64 -19.82 -0.37
C LEU A 149 1.23 -20.58 -1.57
N PRO A 150 1.67 -19.90 -2.62
CA PRO A 150 2.45 -20.52 -3.70
C PRO A 150 3.88 -20.81 -3.23
N ASP A 151 4.55 -21.78 -3.83
CA ASP A 151 5.96 -22.07 -3.57
C ASP A 151 6.87 -20.86 -3.86
N LYS A 152 6.50 -20.11 -4.89
CA LYS A 152 7.15 -18.86 -5.30
C LYS A 152 6.11 -17.82 -5.67
N CYS A 153 6.42 -16.56 -5.36
CA CYS A 153 5.61 -15.45 -5.82
C CYS A 153 5.53 -15.42 -7.36
N PRO A 154 4.33 -15.42 -7.96
CA PRO A 154 4.18 -15.44 -9.42
C PRO A 154 4.67 -14.16 -10.10
N ILE A 155 4.79 -13.05 -9.35
CA ILE A 155 5.22 -11.75 -9.86
C ILE A 155 6.74 -11.59 -9.75
N CYS A 156 7.29 -11.68 -8.54
CA CYS A 156 8.71 -11.36 -8.31
C CYS A 156 9.60 -12.59 -8.09
N GLY A 157 9.05 -13.81 -8.09
CA GLY A 157 9.79 -15.07 -8.00
C GLY A 157 10.35 -15.41 -6.62
N VAL A 158 10.16 -14.60 -5.59
CA VAL A 158 10.66 -14.90 -4.25
C VAL A 158 9.95 -16.10 -3.63
N LYS A 159 10.63 -16.78 -2.70
CA LYS A 159 10.10 -17.96 -2.01
C LYS A 159 8.99 -17.60 -1.04
N GLN A 160 8.23 -18.61 -0.64
CA GLN A 160 7.11 -18.57 0.28
C GLN A 160 7.42 -17.87 1.63
N ASP A 161 8.65 -17.97 2.12
CA ASP A 161 9.11 -17.33 3.36
C ASP A 161 9.05 -15.79 3.36
N LYS A 162 8.84 -15.18 2.21
CA LYS A 162 8.64 -13.72 2.04
C LYS A 162 7.17 -13.29 2.11
N PHE A 163 6.26 -14.21 2.36
CA PHE A 163 4.87 -13.85 2.56
C PHE A 163 4.55 -13.66 4.04
N ARG A 164 3.66 -12.72 4.33
CA ARG A 164 3.11 -12.48 5.66
C ARG A 164 1.62 -12.75 5.64
N GLN A 165 1.14 -13.52 6.61
CA GLN A 165 -0.29 -13.64 6.86
C GLN A 165 -0.81 -12.32 7.43
N ILE A 166 -1.97 -11.90 6.98
CA ILE A 166 -2.69 -10.72 7.47
C ILE A 166 -3.79 -11.22 8.41
N VAL A 167 -3.80 -10.74 9.63
CA VAL A 167 -4.76 -11.05 10.72
C VAL A 167 -5.50 -9.81 11.15
#